data_0b78f2199b3819aafdfd465ba73163af
#
_entry.id   0b78f2199b3819aafdfd465ba73163af
#
_cell.length_a   1.000
_cell.length_b   1.000
_cell.length_c   1.000
_cell.angle_alpha   90.00
_cell.angle_beta   90.00
_cell.angle_gamma   90.00
#
_symmetry.space_group_name_H-M   'P 1'
#
loop_
_entity.id
_entity.type
_entity.pdbx_description
1 polymer ?
#
loop_
_entity_poly.entity_id
_entity_poly.type
_entity_poly.pdbx_seq_one_letter_code
_entity_poly.pdbx_strand_id
1 'polypeptide(L)'
;MQKNIGLVVGREWSWPPAFIEEVNKRDQGVVADFAKFGGDHHDGPVPYAVLIDRISHEVPMYRSYLKKAVLDGVTVINNPFMWSADDKFFEATLATKLGVASPKTVLLPNKDYVPGIVPSESLRNLKFPLDWDELAAHVGMPCILKDAHGGGWKEVYVCHTVQEL
;
A
#
# COMPACT_ATOMS: atom_id res chain seq x y z
N MET A 1 -21.46 25.18 8.29
CA MET A 1 -21.83 23.83 7.75
C MET A 1 -20.89 22.82 8.37
N GLN A 2 -21.43 21.79 8.99
CA GLN A 2 -20.65 20.72 9.63
C GLN A 2 -19.81 19.97 8.61
N LYS A 3 -18.54 19.68 8.96
CA LYS A 3 -17.62 18.90 8.12
C LYS A 3 -17.48 17.48 8.68
N ASN A 4 -17.57 16.49 7.81
CA ASN A 4 -17.42 15.09 8.18
C ASN A 4 -16.05 14.56 7.82
N ILE A 5 -15.40 13.89 8.76
CA ILE A 5 -14.18 13.10 8.56
C ILE A 5 -14.57 11.63 8.60
N GLY A 6 -14.29 10.89 7.54
CA GLY A 6 -14.52 9.46 7.46
C GLY A 6 -13.23 8.66 7.64
N LEU A 7 -13.24 7.66 8.52
CA LEU A 7 -12.14 6.73 8.69
C LEU A 7 -12.42 5.44 7.91
N VAL A 8 -11.49 5.08 7.04
CA VAL A 8 -11.49 3.85 6.24
C VAL A 8 -10.38 2.97 6.79
N VAL A 9 -10.72 2.09 7.72
CA VAL A 9 -9.77 1.33 8.54
C VAL A 9 -10.11 -0.15 8.58
N GLY A 10 -9.12 -0.99 8.90
CA GLY A 10 -9.25 -2.42 9.07
C GLY A 10 -9.40 -2.82 10.54
N ARG A 11 -8.55 -3.75 10.99
CA ARG A 11 -8.59 -4.31 12.35
C ARG A 11 -7.84 -3.46 13.39
N GLU A 12 -7.97 -2.16 13.31
CA GLU A 12 -7.35 -1.24 14.26
C GLU A 12 -8.34 -0.92 15.40
N TRP A 13 -7.99 -1.31 16.62
CA TRP A 13 -8.91 -1.23 17.76
C TRP A 13 -8.65 -0.06 18.70
N SER A 14 -7.47 0.54 18.66
CA SER A 14 -7.06 1.58 19.60
C SER A 14 -7.15 2.98 19.01
N TRP A 15 -6.42 3.21 17.92
CA TRP A 15 -6.33 4.54 17.31
C TRP A 15 -7.67 5.07 16.74
N PRO A 16 -8.45 4.32 15.93
CA PRO A 16 -9.62 4.92 15.31
C PRO A 16 -10.69 5.38 16.31
N PRO A 17 -11.07 4.59 17.33
CA PRO A 17 -11.99 5.05 18.34
C PRO A 17 -11.49 6.27 19.12
N ALA A 18 -10.22 6.28 19.51
CA ALA A 18 -9.61 7.41 20.24
C ALA A 18 -9.57 8.69 19.40
N PHE A 19 -9.28 8.56 18.09
CA PHE A 19 -9.33 9.69 17.17
C PHE A 19 -10.74 10.26 17.03
N ILE A 20 -11.75 9.39 16.84
CA ILE A 20 -13.16 9.79 16.73
C ILE A 20 -13.60 10.52 18.01
N GLU A 21 -13.31 9.95 19.16
CA GLU A 21 -13.64 10.54 20.45
C GLU A 21 -13.01 11.94 20.62
N GLU A 22 -11.71 12.07 20.35
CA GLU A 22 -11.00 13.32 20.51
C GLU A 22 -11.49 14.40 19.53
N VAL A 23 -11.77 14.06 18.27
CA VAL A 23 -12.29 15.03 17.30
C VAL A 23 -13.67 15.51 17.72
N ASN A 24 -14.56 14.57 18.09
CA ASN A 24 -15.94 14.90 18.44
C ASN A 24 -16.03 15.67 19.74
N LYS A 25 -15.15 15.39 20.71
CA LYS A 25 -15.07 16.13 22.00
C LYS A 25 -14.71 17.60 21.81
N ARG A 26 -13.97 17.95 20.77
CA ARG A 26 -13.56 19.34 20.52
C ARG A 26 -14.70 20.26 20.09
N ASP A 27 -15.82 19.70 19.60
CA ASP A 27 -17.03 20.40 19.18
C ASP A 27 -16.81 21.67 18.34
N GLN A 28 -15.95 21.55 17.31
CA GLN A 28 -15.58 22.66 16.44
C GLN A 28 -16.25 22.63 15.07
N GLY A 29 -17.47 22.08 14.98
CA GLY A 29 -18.20 21.93 13.72
C GLY A 29 -17.62 20.87 12.79
N VAL A 30 -16.80 19.97 13.33
CA VAL A 30 -16.24 18.81 12.65
C VAL A 30 -16.68 17.55 13.40
N VAL A 31 -17.12 16.54 12.65
CA VAL A 31 -17.48 15.23 13.19
C VAL A 31 -16.67 14.15 12.51
N ALA A 32 -16.09 13.26 13.28
CA ALA A 32 -15.41 12.06 12.80
C ALA A 32 -16.24 10.81 13.09
N ASP A 33 -16.24 9.89 12.13
CA ASP A 33 -16.83 8.55 12.30
C ASP A 33 -16.18 7.59 11.30
N PHE A 34 -16.47 6.29 11.43
CA PHE A 34 -16.13 5.32 10.41
C PHE A 34 -16.88 5.63 9.11
N ALA A 35 -16.16 5.73 8.02
CA ALA A 35 -16.76 5.96 6.71
C ALA A 35 -17.66 4.77 6.33
N LYS A 36 -18.83 5.08 5.79
CA LYS A 36 -19.78 4.11 5.28
C LYS A 36 -20.03 4.39 3.81
N PHE A 37 -19.81 3.41 2.98
CA PHE A 37 -20.06 3.45 1.54
C PHE A 37 -20.27 2.03 1.01
N GLY A 38 -21.01 1.95 -0.11
CA GLY A 38 -21.38 0.70 -0.76
C GLY A 38 -22.69 0.89 -1.50
N GLY A 39 -22.73 0.56 -2.78
CA GLY A 39 -23.85 0.89 -3.66
C GLY A 39 -23.89 2.37 -4.09
N ASP A 40 -22.77 3.09 -3.93
CA ASP A 40 -22.66 4.49 -4.31
C ASP A 40 -22.66 4.68 -5.82
N HIS A 41 -23.34 5.73 -6.27
CA HIS A 41 -23.34 6.09 -7.67
C HIS A 41 -22.06 6.86 -8.03
N HIS A 42 -21.55 6.64 -9.24
CA HIS A 42 -20.30 7.28 -9.70
C HIS A 42 -20.42 8.82 -9.80
N ASP A 43 -21.61 9.34 -10.00
CA ASP A 43 -21.95 10.75 -10.10
C ASP A 43 -22.61 11.31 -8.81
N GLY A 44 -22.80 10.46 -7.80
CA GLY A 44 -23.36 10.87 -6.51
C GLY A 44 -22.36 11.63 -5.64
N PRO A 45 -22.81 12.42 -4.66
CA PRO A 45 -21.94 13.20 -3.79
C PRO A 45 -21.16 12.31 -2.81
N VAL A 46 -19.96 12.74 -2.45
CA VAL A 46 -19.19 12.15 -1.35
C VAL A 46 -19.45 12.99 -0.09
N PRO A 47 -20.06 12.41 0.98
CA PRO A 47 -20.52 13.19 2.14
C PRO A 47 -19.39 13.50 3.15
N TYR A 48 -18.14 13.44 2.74
CA TYR A 48 -16.97 13.67 3.58
C TYR A 48 -16.14 14.84 3.07
N ALA A 49 -15.63 15.65 4.00
CA ALA A 49 -14.63 16.67 3.68
C ALA A 49 -13.21 16.07 3.68
N VAL A 50 -13.00 15.08 4.55
CA VAL A 50 -11.73 14.34 4.66
C VAL A 50 -12.03 12.86 4.81
N LEU A 51 -11.24 12.03 4.13
CA LEU A 51 -11.20 10.58 4.33
C LEU A 51 -9.79 10.17 4.75
N ILE A 52 -9.69 9.35 5.79
CA ILE A 52 -8.41 8.82 6.27
C ILE A 52 -8.37 7.32 5.93
N ASP A 53 -7.52 6.96 4.98
CA ASP A 53 -7.40 5.61 4.48
C ASP A 53 -6.22 4.86 5.12
N ARG A 54 -6.51 3.66 5.62
CA ARG A 54 -5.51 2.76 6.17
C ARG A 54 -5.66 1.31 5.72
N ILE A 55 -6.60 1.01 4.79
CA ILE A 55 -6.93 -0.36 4.43
C ILE A 55 -7.19 -0.57 2.93
N SER A 56 -7.34 0.49 2.14
CA SER A 56 -7.75 0.33 0.73
C SER A 56 -6.76 -0.44 -0.13
N HIS A 57 -5.51 -0.58 0.31
CA HIS A 57 -4.52 -1.43 -0.35
C HIS A 57 -4.93 -2.91 -0.35
N GLU A 58 -5.67 -3.37 0.68
CA GLU A 58 -6.20 -4.73 0.79
C GLU A 58 -7.62 -4.87 0.18
N VAL A 59 -8.34 -3.75 0.01
CA VAL A 59 -9.75 -3.77 -0.41
C VAL A 59 -9.96 -2.91 -1.65
N PRO A 60 -9.86 -3.48 -2.87
CA PRO A 60 -9.92 -2.72 -4.12
C PRO A 60 -11.19 -1.88 -4.28
N MET A 61 -12.34 -2.32 -3.77
CA MET A 61 -13.58 -1.55 -3.81
C MET A 61 -13.45 -0.25 -3.02
N TYR A 62 -12.82 -0.28 -1.84
CA TYR A 62 -12.54 0.93 -1.06
C TYR A 62 -11.64 1.89 -1.83
N ARG A 63 -10.60 1.36 -2.46
CA ARG A 63 -9.68 2.17 -3.28
C ARG A 63 -10.40 2.86 -4.44
N SER A 64 -11.35 2.19 -5.08
CA SER A 64 -12.16 2.78 -6.15
C SER A 64 -13.00 3.95 -5.66
N TYR A 65 -13.67 3.80 -4.51
CA TYR A 65 -14.43 4.88 -3.88
C TYR A 65 -13.54 6.06 -3.49
N LEU A 66 -12.38 5.80 -2.87
CA LEU A 66 -11.43 6.84 -2.48
C LEU A 66 -10.86 7.61 -3.68
N LYS A 67 -10.63 6.94 -4.82
CA LYS A 67 -10.23 7.60 -6.06
C LYS A 67 -11.31 8.56 -6.57
N LYS A 68 -12.58 8.12 -6.54
CA LYS A 68 -13.70 9.00 -6.83
C LYS A 68 -13.73 10.20 -5.87
N ALA A 69 -13.58 9.96 -4.57
CA ALA A 69 -13.57 11.02 -3.58
C ALA A 69 -12.50 12.09 -3.85
N VAL A 70 -11.29 11.66 -4.23
CA VAL A 70 -10.22 12.60 -4.63
C VAL A 70 -10.62 13.43 -5.85
N LEU A 71 -11.24 12.81 -6.86
CA LEU A 71 -11.71 13.54 -8.06
C LEU A 71 -12.82 14.54 -7.72
N ASP A 72 -13.64 14.25 -6.73
CA ASP A 72 -14.69 15.15 -6.23
C ASP A 72 -14.14 16.24 -5.27
N GLY A 73 -12.82 16.32 -5.10
CA GLY A 73 -12.16 17.35 -4.28
C GLY A 73 -12.09 17.05 -2.79
N VAL A 74 -12.44 15.83 -2.37
CA VAL A 74 -12.27 15.40 -0.97
C VAL A 74 -10.78 15.20 -0.66
N THR A 75 -10.34 15.68 0.48
CA THR A 75 -8.98 15.40 0.96
C THR A 75 -8.89 13.96 1.44
N VAL A 76 -8.10 13.14 0.76
CA VAL A 76 -7.84 11.76 1.18
C VAL A 76 -6.42 11.63 1.72
N ILE A 77 -6.29 11.33 3.00
CA ILE A 77 -5.02 11.04 3.66
C ILE A 77 -4.69 9.57 3.42
N ASN A 78 -3.47 9.33 2.95
CA ASN A 78 -3.04 8.22 2.14
C ASN A 78 -3.80 8.20 0.80
N ASN A 79 -3.47 9.21 -0.02
CA ASN A 79 -4.10 9.40 -1.32
C ASN A 79 -3.96 8.13 -2.18
N PRO A 80 -5.08 7.55 -2.67
CA PRO A 80 -5.08 6.26 -3.38
C PRO A 80 -4.36 6.28 -4.72
N PHE A 81 -4.10 7.45 -5.30
CA PHE A 81 -3.30 7.59 -6.51
C PHE A 81 -1.79 7.61 -6.22
N MET A 82 -1.41 7.95 -4.98
CA MET A 82 -0.01 8.06 -4.54
C MET A 82 0.39 6.93 -3.58
N TRP A 83 -0.53 6.03 -3.28
CA TRP A 83 -0.28 4.94 -2.33
C TRP A 83 0.73 3.93 -2.89
N SER A 84 1.84 3.81 -2.21
CA SER A 84 2.94 2.91 -2.55
C SER A 84 3.49 2.17 -1.32
N ALA A 85 2.77 2.19 -0.20
CA ALA A 85 3.25 1.65 1.08
C ALA A 85 3.64 0.16 1.02
N ASP A 86 3.07 -0.60 0.09
CA ASP A 86 3.36 -2.01 -0.09
C ASP A 86 4.32 -2.27 -1.28
N ASP A 87 4.81 -1.23 -1.94
CA ASP A 87 5.78 -1.35 -3.02
C ASP A 87 7.21 -1.06 -2.51
N LYS A 88 7.81 -2.08 -1.92
CA LYS A 88 9.13 -1.97 -1.29
C LYS A 88 10.26 -1.61 -2.24
N PHE A 89 10.13 -1.98 -3.51
CA PHE A 89 11.15 -1.62 -4.51
C PHE A 89 11.04 -0.14 -4.88
N PHE A 90 9.82 0.37 -5.06
CA PHE A 90 9.60 1.79 -5.28
C PHE A 90 10.07 2.62 -4.09
N GLU A 91 9.77 2.20 -2.86
CA GLU A 91 10.20 2.88 -1.63
C GLU A 91 11.73 2.96 -1.52
N ALA A 92 12.44 1.85 -1.79
CA ALA A 92 13.90 1.84 -1.81
C ALA A 92 14.46 2.78 -2.89
N THR A 93 13.85 2.79 -4.07
CA THR A 93 14.23 3.68 -5.17
C THR A 93 14.01 5.15 -4.79
N LEU A 94 12.87 5.49 -4.21
CA LEU A 94 12.54 6.84 -3.79
C LEU A 94 13.49 7.32 -2.68
N ALA A 95 13.71 6.48 -1.66
CA ALA A 95 14.65 6.78 -0.57
C ALA A 95 16.05 7.11 -1.12
N THR A 96 16.55 6.29 -2.03
CA THR A 96 17.86 6.52 -2.69
C THR A 96 17.88 7.85 -3.45
N LYS A 97 16.82 8.15 -4.22
CA LYS A 97 16.72 9.43 -4.95
C LYS A 97 16.66 10.66 -4.05
N LEU A 98 16.09 10.51 -2.87
CA LEU A 98 16.00 11.58 -1.88
C LEU A 98 17.25 11.69 -0.98
N GLY A 99 18.28 10.87 -1.23
CA GLY A 99 19.50 10.84 -0.42
C GLY A 99 19.33 10.21 0.96
N VAL A 100 18.23 9.47 1.17
CA VAL A 100 18.01 8.70 2.39
C VAL A 100 18.73 7.37 2.28
N ALA A 101 19.47 6.99 3.31
CA ALA A 101 20.17 5.72 3.35
C ALA A 101 19.17 4.55 3.23
N SER A 102 19.36 3.72 2.23
CA SER A 102 18.53 2.55 1.96
C SER A 102 19.41 1.34 1.68
N PRO A 103 19.01 0.14 2.13
CA PRO A 103 19.71 -1.08 1.75
C PRO A 103 19.71 -1.26 0.22
N LYS A 104 20.77 -1.86 -0.30
CA LYS A 104 20.79 -2.29 -1.71
C LYS A 104 19.65 -3.27 -1.94
N THR A 105 18.84 -3.00 -2.93
CA THR A 105 17.60 -3.74 -3.19
C THR A 105 17.54 -4.15 -4.65
N VAL A 106 17.11 -5.38 -4.89
CA VAL A 106 16.90 -5.96 -6.22
C VAL A 106 15.45 -6.42 -6.33
N LEU A 107 14.83 -6.13 -7.46
CA LEU A 107 13.49 -6.64 -7.78
C LEU A 107 13.63 -7.99 -8.50
N LEU A 108 13.02 -9.01 -7.92
CA LEU A 108 12.94 -10.35 -8.50
C LEU A 108 11.55 -10.58 -9.12
N PRO A 109 11.44 -11.43 -10.14
CA PRO A 109 10.14 -11.94 -10.59
C PRO A 109 9.38 -12.63 -9.46
N ASN A 110 8.05 -12.57 -9.53
CA ASN A 110 7.24 -13.31 -8.56
C ASN A 110 7.41 -14.82 -8.76
N LYS A 111 7.36 -15.56 -7.67
CA LYS A 111 7.37 -17.03 -7.70
C LYS A 111 6.10 -17.57 -8.36
N ASP A 112 4.96 -16.98 -8.01
CA ASP A 112 3.63 -17.39 -8.48
C ASP A 112 2.87 -16.20 -9.06
N TYR A 113 1.96 -16.48 -9.97
CA TYR A 113 1.11 -15.50 -10.64
C TYR A 113 -0.36 -15.87 -10.52
N VAL A 114 -1.23 -14.89 -10.75
CA VAL A 114 -2.68 -15.15 -10.72
C VAL A 114 -3.09 -16.23 -11.74
N PRO A 115 -4.13 -17.01 -11.44
CA PRO A 115 -4.63 -18.04 -12.36
C PRO A 115 -4.89 -17.48 -13.76
N GLY A 116 -4.49 -18.22 -14.78
CA GLY A 116 -4.62 -17.83 -16.19
C GLY A 116 -3.38 -17.17 -16.80
N ILE A 117 -2.39 -16.81 -15.99
CA ILE A 117 -1.08 -16.38 -16.51
C ILE A 117 -0.29 -17.62 -16.95
N VAL A 118 0.03 -17.67 -18.24
CA VAL A 118 0.96 -18.64 -18.82
C VAL A 118 2.30 -17.96 -18.99
N PRO A 119 3.35 -18.29 -18.21
CA PRO A 119 4.60 -17.53 -18.20
C PRO A 119 5.23 -17.36 -19.58
N SER A 120 5.28 -18.40 -20.39
CA SER A 120 5.86 -18.37 -21.74
C SER A 120 5.12 -17.43 -22.71
N GLU A 121 3.84 -17.16 -22.46
CA GLU A 121 3.00 -16.33 -23.32
C GLU A 121 2.75 -14.93 -22.75
N SER A 122 2.54 -14.86 -21.44
CA SER A 122 2.08 -13.66 -20.75
C SER A 122 3.23 -12.81 -20.19
N LEU A 123 4.40 -13.41 -19.91
CA LEU A 123 5.49 -12.77 -19.19
C LEU A 123 6.72 -12.50 -20.07
N ARG A 124 6.48 -12.01 -21.27
CA ARG A 124 7.53 -11.74 -22.30
C ARG A 124 8.56 -10.71 -21.86
N ASN A 125 8.27 -9.91 -20.85
CA ASN A 125 9.15 -8.84 -20.36
C ASN A 125 10.05 -9.30 -19.21
N LEU A 126 9.88 -10.52 -18.71
CA LEU A 126 10.77 -11.05 -17.68
C LEU A 126 12.10 -11.50 -18.30
N LYS A 127 13.19 -11.16 -17.61
CA LYS A 127 14.53 -11.59 -17.97
C LYS A 127 14.86 -12.91 -17.28
N PHE A 128 15.17 -13.94 -18.03
CA PHE A 128 15.65 -15.25 -17.54
C PHE A 128 16.77 -15.78 -18.41
N PRO A 129 17.69 -16.58 -17.83
CA PRO A 129 17.89 -16.83 -16.41
C PRO A 129 18.43 -15.59 -15.69
N LEU A 130 18.25 -15.55 -14.36
CA LEU A 130 18.87 -14.55 -13.49
C LEU A 130 20.29 -15.01 -13.12
N ASP A 131 21.21 -14.06 -13.02
CA ASP A 131 22.56 -14.29 -12.48
C ASP A 131 22.51 -14.11 -10.95
N TRP A 132 22.27 -15.21 -10.25
CA TRP A 132 22.13 -15.21 -8.79
C TRP A 132 23.41 -14.81 -8.07
N ASP A 133 24.58 -15.14 -8.61
CA ASP A 133 25.87 -14.75 -8.03
C ASP A 133 26.08 -13.23 -8.12
N GLU A 134 25.75 -12.63 -9.26
CA GLU A 134 25.80 -11.16 -9.43
C GLU A 134 24.82 -10.46 -8.48
N LEU A 135 23.58 -10.95 -8.40
CA LEU A 135 22.57 -10.38 -7.52
C LEU A 135 22.97 -10.44 -6.04
N ALA A 136 23.48 -11.59 -5.60
CA ALA A 136 23.99 -11.78 -4.23
C ALA A 136 25.20 -10.89 -3.94
N ALA A 137 26.14 -10.75 -4.90
CA ALA A 137 27.27 -9.84 -4.76
C ALA A 137 26.83 -8.38 -4.66
N HIS A 138 25.76 -8.00 -5.37
CA HIS A 138 25.23 -6.64 -5.33
C HIS A 138 24.59 -6.31 -4.00
N VAL A 139 23.69 -7.16 -3.47
CA VAL A 139 22.98 -6.90 -2.20
C VAL A 139 23.84 -7.18 -0.97
N GLY A 140 24.79 -8.11 -1.06
CA GLY A 140 25.59 -8.63 0.04
C GLY A 140 24.90 -9.77 0.78
N MET A 141 25.69 -10.61 1.46
CA MET A 141 25.20 -11.70 2.30
C MET A 141 25.56 -11.48 3.78
N PRO A 142 24.71 -11.81 4.75
CA PRO A 142 23.34 -12.31 4.54
C PRO A 142 22.39 -11.25 3.99
N CYS A 143 21.38 -11.67 3.22
CA CYS A 143 20.36 -10.78 2.69
C CYS A 143 18.95 -11.19 3.13
N ILE A 144 17.98 -10.33 2.87
CA ILE A 144 16.57 -10.59 3.21
C ILE A 144 15.77 -10.69 1.90
N LEU A 145 15.19 -11.86 1.68
CA LEU A 145 14.18 -12.09 0.65
C LEU A 145 12.79 -11.84 1.24
N LYS A 146 11.97 -11.05 0.56
CA LYS A 146 10.61 -10.75 1.02
C LYS A 146 9.69 -10.46 -0.16
N ASP A 147 8.39 -10.70 0.05
CA ASP A 147 7.38 -10.29 -0.92
C ASP A 147 7.46 -8.78 -1.17
N ALA A 148 7.48 -8.39 -2.44
CA ALA A 148 7.58 -6.99 -2.85
C ALA A 148 6.36 -6.17 -2.39
N HIS A 149 5.19 -6.79 -2.34
CA HIS A 149 3.91 -6.17 -1.98
C HIS A 149 3.32 -6.65 -0.65
N GLY A 150 3.96 -7.61 0.01
CA GLY A 150 3.50 -8.17 1.28
C GLY A 150 3.76 -7.27 2.48
N GLY A 151 3.00 -7.49 3.56
CA GLY A 151 3.12 -6.79 4.83
C GLY A 151 3.07 -7.74 6.03
N GLY A 152 3.21 -7.21 7.25
CA GLY A 152 3.03 -7.96 8.49
C GLY A 152 4.03 -9.08 8.73
N TRP A 153 5.26 -8.99 8.21
CA TRP A 153 6.32 -9.98 8.34
C TRP A 153 6.00 -11.36 7.73
N LYS A 154 5.02 -11.43 6.87
CA LYS A 154 4.74 -12.64 6.10
C LYS A 154 5.75 -12.77 4.97
N GLU A 155 6.19 -14.01 4.71
CA GLU A 155 7.14 -14.34 3.64
C GLU A 155 8.40 -13.48 3.66
N VAL A 156 9.02 -13.39 4.84
CA VAL A 156 10.32 -12.76 5.06
C VAL A 156 11.34 -13.82 5.42
N TYR A 157 12.36 -13.97 4.60
CA TYR A 157 13.40 -15.00 4.75
C TYR A 157 14.77 -14.34 4.87
N VAL A 158 15.61 -14.86 5.75
CA VAL A 158 17.02 -14.48 5.82
C VAL A 158 17.82 -15.52 5.04
N CYS A 159 18.52 -15.09 3.99
CA CYS A 159 19.34 -15.94 3.15
C CYS A 159 20.81 -15.67 3.45
N HIS A 160 21.55 -16.69 3.87
CA HIS A 160 22.98 -16.62 4.20
C HIS A 160 23.86 -17.01 3.00
N THR A 161 23.30 -17.74 2.05
CA THR A 161 24.00 -18.24 0.86
C THR A 161 23.17 -18.03 -0.41
N VAL A 162 23.80 -18.07 -1.56
CA VAL A 162 23.12 -17.98 -2.86
C VAL A 162 22.15 -19.13 -3.08
N GLN A 163 22.44 -20.30 -2.50
CA GLN A 163 21.59 -21.49 -2.62
C GLN A 163 20.28 -21.37 -1.82
N GLU A 164 20.21 -20.45 -0.88
CA GLU A 164 18.99 -20.16 -0.11
C GLU A 164 18.09 -19.11 -0.77
N LEU A 165 18.57 -18.42 -1.80
CA LEU A 165 17.80 -17.49 -2.64
C LEU A 165 16.95 -18.27 -3.67
#